data_8e63ac3ab105d52590913157f20cd105
#
_entry.id   8e63ac3ab105d52590913157f20cd105
#
_cell.length_a   1.000
_cell.length_b   1.000
_cell.length_c   1.000
_cell.angle_alpha   90.00
_cell.angle_beta   90.00
_cell.angle_gamma   90.00
#
_symmetry.space_group_name_H-M   'P 1'
#
loop_
_entity.id
_entity.type
_entity.pdbx_description
1 polymer ?
#
loop_
_entity_poly.entity_id
_entity_poly.type
_entity_poly.pdbx_seq_one_letter_code
_entity_poly.pdbx_strand_id
1 'polypeptide(L)'
;LMRPSKFLIGANLDIGTVLPIFFLLKKFQFWGKITICRVISISVKANAEEKVVIMLKRIGVLTSGGDSPGMNAATRAVVRVAISEGAEVWGIRNGYKGLLEEDLSKLNFRSVGDIIQRGGTFLGTARCNEFKTPEGRAKAVEVLNKYKIEGLVVIGGDGSLRGARQLADL
;
A
#
# COMPACT_ATOMS: atom_id res chain seq x y z
N LEU A 1 16.28 22.26 7.53
CA LEU A 1 16.24 20.88 8.05
C LEU A 1 14.78 20.51 8.34
N MET A 2 14.06 20.07 7.33
CA MET A 2 12.69 19.53 7.50
C MET A 2 12.80 18.07 7.95
N ARG A 3 12.30 17.77 9.14
CA ARG A 3 12.15 16.40 9.62
C ARG A 3 11.07 15.69 8.80
N PRO A 4 11.26 14.45 8.36
CA PRO A 4 10.19 13.68 7.75
C PRO A 4 9.10 13.46 8.79
N SER A 5 7.88 13.80 8.45
CA SER A 5 6.71 13.62 9.29
C SER A 5 6.45 12.13 9.52
N LYS A 6 6.53 11.72 10.77
CA LYS A 6 6.17 10.38 11.23
C LYS A 6 4.69 10.13 11.00
N PHE A 7 4.36 9.09 10.28
CA PHE A 7 3.00 8.71 10.02
C PHE A 7 2.61 7.47 10.82
N LEU A 8 1.84 7.69 11.86
CA LEU A 8 1.26 6.64 12.70
C LEU A 8 -0.21 6.48 12.36
N ILE A 9 -0.66 5.23 12.22
CA ILE A 9 -2.09 4.95 12.15
C ILE A 9 -2.48 3.84 13.07
N GLY A 10 -3.08 4.22 14.14
CA GLY A 10 -4.14 3.46 14.74
C GLY A 10 -5.41 4.27 14.52
N ALA A 11 -6.39 3.74 13.87
CA ALA A 11 -7.62 4.47 13.62
C ALA A 11 -8.82 3.75 14.21
N ASN A 12 -9.40 4.37 15.20
CA ASN A 12 -10.85 4.41 15.31
C ASN A 12 -11.33 5.46 14.30
N LEU A 13 -11.89 5.04 13.20
CA LEU A 13 -12.43 5.90 12.16
C LEU A 13 -13.92 5.96 12.31
N ASP A 14 -14.40 7.13 12.61
CA ASP A 14 -15.80 7.51 12.48
C ASP A 14 -16.19 7.50 10.99
N ILE A 15 -17.31 6.83 10.68
CA ILE A 15 -17.65 6.22 9.39
C ILE A 15 -18.15 7.24 8.34
N GLY A 16 -18.07 8.55 8.63
CA GLY A 16 -18.84 9.56 7.88
C GLY A 16 -18.22 10.13 6.61
N THR A 17 -16.91 10.11 6.39
CA THR A 17 -16.30 11.07 5.45
C THR A 17 -15.27 10.53 4.45
N VAL A 18 -15.12 9.22 4.28
CA VAL A 18 -14.12 8.63 3.34
C VAL A 18 -14.84 7.77 2.29
N LEU A 19 -15.72 8.41 1.51
CA LEU A 19 -16.67 7.66 0.69
C LEU A 19 -16.19 7.03 -0.62
N PRO A 20 -15.23 7.54 -1.44
CA PRO A 20 -15.01 6.90 -2.73
C PRO A 20 -14.13 5.65 -2.68
N ILE A 21 -12.99 5.71 -1.96
CA ILE A 21 -12.03 4.58 -1.94
C ILE A 21 -12.47 3.49 -0.96
N PHE A 22 -13.02 3.87 0.17
CA PHE A 22 -13.51 2.93 1.19
C PHE A 22 -14.78 2.19 0.76
N PHE A 23 -15.63 2.81 -0.04
CA PHE A 23 -16.85 2.17 -0.55
C PHE A 23 -16.56 1.05 -1.55
N LEU A 24 -15.55 1.21 -2.39
CA LEU A 24 -15.11 0.15 -3.31
C LEU A 24 -14.49 -1.03 -2.55
N LEU A 25 -13.77 -0.76 -1.47
CA LEU A 25 -13.10 -1.77 -0.65
C LEU A 25 -14.04 -2.46 0.35
N LYS A 26 -15.07 -1.78 0.87
CA LYS A 26 -16.12 -2.42 1.69
C LYS A 26 -16.92 -3.48 0.93
N LYS A 27 -17.10 -3.34 -0.37
CA LYS A 27 -17.74 -4.38 -1.18
C LYS A 27 -16.90 -5.63 -1.38
N PHE A 28 -15.58 -5.55 -1.14
CA PHE A 28 -14.65 -6.68 -1.23
C PHE A 28 -14.33 -7.34 0.11
N GLN A 29 -14.98 -6.95 1.19
CA GLN A 29 -14.75 -7.49 2.54
C GLN A 29 -15.34 -8.90 2.75
N PHE A 30 -15.61 -9.60 1.67
CA PHE A 30 -16.09 -10.97 1.74
C PHE A 30 -14.95 -11.95 1.37
N TRP A 31 -14.26 -12.50 2.36
CA TRP A 31 -13.23 -13.52 2.33
C TRP A 31 -11.78 -13.04 2.17
N GLY A 32 -11.17 -12.88 3.31
CA GLY A 32 -9.74 -12.66 3.47
C GLY A 32 -9.44 -11.28 4.06
N LYS A 33 -8.66 -11.28 5.09
CA LYS A 33 -8.21 -10.04 5.75
C LYS A 33 -7.31 -9.25 4.80
N ILE A 34 -7.90 -8.38 3.98
CA ILE A 34 -7.17 -7.36 3.26
C ILE A 34 -7.10 -6.18 4.20
N THR A 35 -5.97 -6.00 4.84
CA THR A 35 -5.69 -4.78 5.56
C THR A 35 -4.81 -3.93 4.67
N ILE A 36 -5.34 -2.80 4.28
CA ILE A 36 -4.58 -1.78 3.60
C ILE A 36 -3.90 -0.99 4.69
N CYS A 37 -2.62 -1.25 4.88
CA CYS A 37 -1.80 -0.37 5.69
C CYS A 37 -1.64 0.93 4.93
N ARG A 38 -2.44 1.84 5.32
CA ARG A 38 -2.49 3.26 4.95
C ARG A 38 -1.92 3.66 3.61
N VAL A 39 -2.81 3.85 2.71
CA VAL A 39 -2.75 4.95 1.79
C VAL A 39 -3.85 5.91 2.19
N ILE A 40 -3.43 6.96 2.76
CA ILE A 40 -3.97 8.30 2.66
C ILE A 40 -5.46 8.48 2.83
N SER A 41 -5.76 9.05 3.86
CA SER A 41 -6.41 10.34 3.92
C SER A 41 -6.10 10.94 5.26
N ILE A 42 -5.21 11.87 5.31
CA ILE A 42 -5.16 12.75 6.45
C ILE A 42 -6.31 13.72 6.26
N SER A 43 -7.46 13.35 6.78
CA SER A 43 -8.44 14.35 7.14
C SER A 43 -7.93 14.97 8.43
N VAL A 44 -7.16 16.03 8.33
CA VAL A 44 -6.93 16.92 9.45
C VAL A 44 -8.29 17.57 9.71
N LYS A 45 -8.82 17.41 10.92
CA LYS A 45 -9.91 18.25 11.41
C LYS A 45 -9.37 19.67 11.47
N ALA A 46 -9.51 20.39 10.39
CA ALA A 46 -9.56 21.84 10.41
C ALA A 46 -11.05 22.23 10.37
N ASN A 47 -11.38 23.25 11.12
CA ASN A 47 -12.73 23.79 11.22
C ASN A 47 -13.40 23.88 9.85
N ALA A 48 -14.70 23.74 9.83
CA ALA A 48 -15.67 23.42 8.77
C ALA A 48 -15.50 24.01 7.33
N GLU A 49 -14.42 24.70 6.97
CA GLU A 49 -14.31 25.42 5.69
C GLU A 49 -13.10 25.11 4.81
N GLU A 50 -12.07 24.37 5.27
CA GLU A 50 -10.97 23.95 4.38
C GLU A 50 -10.68 22.45 4.50
N LYS A 51 -11.11 21.70 3.50
CA LYS A 51 -10.78 20.30 3.33
C LYS A 51 -9.41 20.19 2.67
N VAL A 52 -8.34 20.17 3.46
CA VAL A 52 -7.00 19.90 2.94
C VAL A 52 -6.91 18.44 2.51
N VAL A 53 -7.02 18.20 1.21
CA VAL A 53 -6.79 16.88 0.61
C VAL A 53 -5.30 16.75 0.30
N ILE A 54 -4.58 16.01 1.12
CA ILE A 54 -3.19 15.68 0.81
C ILE A 54 -3.19 14.56 -0.24
N MET A 55 -2.86 14.92 -1.47
CA MET A 55 -2.72 13.96 -2.57
C MET A 55 -1.29 13.41 -2.54
N LEU A 56 -1.13 12.10 -2.35
CA LEU A 56 0.17 11.46 -2.54
C LEU A 56 0.50 11.40 -4.01
N LYS A 57 1.74 11.82 -4.33
CA LYS A 57 2.23 11.81 -5.71
C LYS A 57 2.72 10.44 -6.15
N ARG A 58 3.27 9.65 -5.22
CA ARG A 58 3.82 8.32 -5.48
C ARG A 58 3.44 7.32 -4.42
N ILE A 59 2.92 6.20 -4.86
CA ILE A 59 2.59 5.07 -3.98
C ILE A 59 3.25 3.79 -4.47
N GLY A 60 3.71 2.98 -3.52
CA GLY A 60 4.12 1.61 -3.75
C GLY A 60 2.96 0.65 -3.47
N VAL A 61 2.87 -0.43 -4.20
CA VAL A 61 1.96 -1.54 -3.91
C VAL A 61 2.71 -2.85 -3.94
N LEU A 62 2.54 -3.67 -2.92
CA LEU A 62 3.10 -5.01 -2.84
C LEU A 62 2.06 -6.02 -2.36
N THR A 63 2.29 -7.27 -2.75
CA THR A 63 1.57 -8.43 -2.24
C THR A 63 2.52 -9.26 -1.40
N SER A 64 2.06 -9.77 -0.26
CA SER A 64 2.90 -10.50 0.67
C SER A 64 2.11 -11.60 1.37
N GLY A 65 2.80 -12.68 1.77
CA GLY A 65 2.19 -13.85 2.39
C GLY A 65 1.88 -14.95 1.39
N GLY A 66 0.89 -15.80 1.71
CA GLY A 66 0.44 -16.85 0.80
C GLY A 66 -0.43 -16.28 -0.33
N ASP A 67 -0.43 -16.97 -1.45
CA ASP A 67 -1.34 -16.67 -2.55
C ASP A 67 -2.80 -16.82 -2.10
N SER A 68 -3.63 -15.85 -2.47
CA SER A 68 -5.04 -15.84 -2.08
C SER A 68 -5.90 -15.28 -3.21
N PRO A 69 -7.08 -15.88 -3.45
CA PRO A 69 -8.06 -15.30 -4.36
C PRO A 69 -8.38 -13.86 -3.98
N GLY A 70 -8.42 -12.98 -4.97
CA GLY A 70 -8.72 -11.56 -4.76
C GLY A 70 -7.50 -10.63 -4.63
N MET A 71 -6.28 -11.15 -4.45
CA MET A 71 -5.08 -10.31 -4.42
C MET A 71 -4.89 -9.51 -5.72
N ASN A 72 -5.10 -10.14 -6.88
CA ASN A 72 -5.03 -9.47 -8.16
C ASN A 72 -6.13 -8.41 -8.32
N ALA A 73 -7.34 -8.70 -7.87
CA ALA A 73 -8.44 -7.74 -7.89
C ALA A 73 -8.15 -6.51 -7.01
N ALA A 74 -7.59 -6.74 -5.81
CA ALA A 74 -7.17 -5.67 -4.91
C ALA A 74 -6.04 -4.83 -5.52
N THR A 75 -4.99 -5.49 -6.05
CA THR A 75 -3.89 -4.80 -6.74
C THR A 75 -4.40 -3.93 -7.89
N ARG A 76 -5.28 -4.49 -8.74
CA ARG A 76 -5.89 -3.75 -9.85
C ARG A 76 -6.70 -2.54 -9.35
N ALA A 77 -7.50 -2.72 -8.31
CA ALA A 77 -8.31 -1.63 -7.76
C ALA A 77 -7.42 -0.48 -7.24
N VAL A 78 -6.38 -0.81 -6.45
CA VAL A 78 -5.41 0.17 -5.95
C VAL A 78 -4.74 0.92 -7.09
N VAL A 79 -4.20 0.22 -8.07
CA VAL A 79 -3.47 0.83 -9.19
C VAL A 79 -4.39 1.75 -10.00
N ARG A 80 -5.59 1.30 -10.35
CA ARG A 80 -6.51 2.10 -11.17
C ARG A 80 -7.02 3.34 -10.45
N VAL A 81 -7.39 3.20 -9.18
CA VAL A 81 -7.88 4.34 -8.39
C VAL A 81 -6.75 5.35 -8.18
N ALA A 82 -5.57 4.91 -7.78
CA ALA A 82 -4.46 5.83 -7.53
C ALA A 82 -4.06 6.62 -8.80
N ILE A 83 -4.02 5.95 -9.96
CA ILE A 83 -3.73 6.63 -11.23
C ILE A 83 -4.85 7.59 -11.61
N SER A 84 -6.14 7.25 -11.39
CA SER A 84 -7.26 8.17 -11.66
C SER A 84 -7.24 9.41 -10.79
N GLU A 85 -6.66 9.31 -9.59
CA GLU A 85 -6.43 10.43 -8.68
C GLU A 85 -5.10 11.18 -8.94
N GLY A 86 -4.39 10.83 -10.01
CA GLY A 86 -3.17 11.51 -10.43
C GLY A 86 -1.88 11.05 -9.78
N ALA A 87 -1.90 9.96 -9.02
CA ALA A 87 -0.71 9.40 -8.39
C ALA A 87 0.08 8.49 -9.35
N GLU A 88 1.40 8.49 -9.21
CA GLU A 88 2.25 7.46 -9.81
C GLU A 88 2.24 6.20 -8.93
N VAL A 89 2.08 5.04 -9.56
CA VAL A 89 2.05 3.75 -8.85
C VAL A 89 3.25 2.90 -9.21
N TRP A 90 3.93 2.41 -8.17
CA TRP A 90 5.06 1.50 -8.27
C TRP A 90 4.69 0.13 -7.72
N GLY A 91 4.71 -0.88 -8.58
CA GLY A 91 4.52 -2.27 -8.18
C GLY A 91 5.84 -2.84 -7.66
N ILE A 92 5.82 -3.41 -6.49
CA ILE A 92 6.96 -4.05 -5.85
C ILE A 92 6.77 -5.56 -5.98
N ARG A 93 7.65 -6.22 -6.72
CA ARG A 93 7.56 -7.66 -6.93
C ARG A 93 8.05 -8.44 -5.73
N ASN A 94 7.53 -9.64 -5.55
CA ASN A 94 7.96 -10.55 -4.49
C ASN A 94 7.88 -9.97 -3.07
N GLY A 95 6.95 -9.04 -2.84
CA GLY A 95 6.67 -8.47 -1.53
C GLY A 95 7.85 -7.72 -0.91
N TYR A 96 8.09 -7.95 0.39
CA TYR A 96 9.18 -7.29 1.10
C TYR A 96 10.57 -7.69 0.59
N LYS A 97 10.73 -8.90 0.02
CA LYS A 97 12.00 -9.30 -0.58
C LYS A 97 12.36 -8.39 -1.74
N GLY A 98 11.44 -8.21 -2.69
CA GLY A 98 11.66 -7.31 -3.81
C GLY A 98 11.82 -5.85 -3.42
N LEU A 99 11.20 -5.41 -2.30
CA LEU A 99 11.46 -4.08 -1.76
C LEU A 99 12.93 -3.91 -1.37
N LEU A 100 13.53 -4.92 -0.71
CA LEU A 100 14.94 -4.88 -0.31
C LEU A 100 15.91 -5.06 -1.49
N GLU A 101 15.48 -5.77 -2.53
CA GLU A 101 16.25 -6.01 -3.76
C GLU A 101 16.03 -4.91 -4.83
N GLU A 102 15.22 -3.91 -4.52
CA GLU A 102 14.85 -2.82 -5.43
C GLU A 102 14.14 -3.31 -6.72
N ASP A 103 13.40 -4.43 -6.63
CA ASP A 103 12.59 -4.92 -7.76
C ASP A 103 11.23 -4.19 -7.84
N LEU A 104 11.32 -2.93 -8.25
CA LEU A 104 10.18 -2.05 -8.40
C LEU A 104 9.98 -1.68 -9.87
N SER A 105 8.73 -1.63 -10.31
CA SER A 105 8.37 -1.20 -11.66
C SER A 105 7.18 -0.24 -11.63
N LYS A 106 7.23 0.80 -12.47
CA LYS A 106 6.11 1.73 -12.62
C LYS A 106 4.94 1.02 -13.30
N LEU A 107 3.77 1.10 -12.67
CA LEU A 107 2.53 0.52 -13.17
C LEU A 107 1.65 1.56 -13.85
N ASN A 108 0.93 1.12 -14.85
CA ASN A 108 -0.08 1.91 -15.56
C ASN A 108 -1.40 1.14 -15.67
N PHE A 109 -2.43 1.73 -16.27
CA PHE A 109 -3.74 1.09 -16.43
C PHE A 109 -3.66 -0.25 -17.18
N ARG A 110 -2.75 -0.37 -18.16
CA ARG A 110 -2.58 -1.59 -18.96
C ARG A 110 -1.84 -2.67 -18.19
N SER A 111 -0.91 -2.29 -17.30
CA SER A 111 -0.15 -3.25 -16.48
C SER A 111 -1.05 -4.16 -15.65
N VAL A 112 -2.22 -3.67 -15.27
CA VAL A 112 -3.21 -4.42 -14.48
C VAL A 112 -4.45 -4.81 -15.30
N GLY A 113 -4.33 -4.79 -16.63
CA GLY A 113 -5.32 -5.36 -17.53
C GLY A 113 -5.39 -6.88 -17.35
N ASP A 114 -6.61 -7.43 -17.40
CA ASP A 114 -6.87 -8.88 -17.43
C ASP A 114 -6.19 -9.73 -16.33
N ILE A 115 -5.84 -9.11 -15.18
CA ILE A 115 -5.23 -9.86 -14.07
C ILE A 115 -6.26 -10.46 -13.09
N ILE A 116 -7.52 -10.02 -13.13
CA ILE A 116 -8.54 -10.47 -12.17
C ILE A 116 -8.82 -11.97 -12.32
N GLN A 117 -8.92 -12.44 -13.56
CA GLN A 117 -9.22 -13.83 -13.87
C GLN A 117 -7.99 -14.73 -13.86
N ARG A 118 -6.79 -14.17 -13.66
CA ARG A 118 -5.56 -14.96 -13.57
C ARG A 118 -5.42 -15.55 -12.17
N GLY A 119 -5.07 -16.83 -12.10
CA GLY A 119 -4.59 -17.43 -10.86
C GLY A 119 -3.24 -16.88 -10.44
N GLY A 120 -2.87 -17.13 -9.19
CA GLY A 120 -1.63 -16.63 -8.61
C GLY A 120 -1.71 -15.16 -8.24
N THR A 121 -0.56 -14.59 -7.98
CA THR A 121 -0.42 -13.20 -7.57
C THR A 121 0.43 -12.44 -8.58
N PHE A 122 -0.14 -11.43 -9.22
CA PHE A 122 0.50 -10.65 -10.30
C PHE A 122 1.87 -10.07 -9.90
N LEU A 123 1.98 -9.52 -8.70
CA LEU A 123 3.24 -8.99 -8.17
C LEU A 123 4.13 -10.07 -7.54
N GLY A 124 3.62 -11.29 -7.39
CA GLY A 124 4.32 -12.35 -6.68
C GLY A 124 4.38 -12.13 -5.16
N THR A 125 4.78 -13.19 -4.47
CA THR A 125 5.04 -13.16 -3.03
C THR A 125 6.30 -13.96 -2.73
N ALA A 126 7.10 -13.52 -1.77
CA ALA A 126 8.25 -14.29 -1.28
C ALA A 126 8.42 -14.10 0.22
N ARG A 127 8.96 -15.14 0.86
CA ARG A 127 9.38 -15.03 2.26
C ARG A 127 10.64 -14.18 2.34
N CYS A 128 10.68 -13.24 3.28
CA CYS A 128 11.81 -12.36 3.52
C CYS A 128 12.14 -12.35 5.01
N ASN A 129 13.16 -13.12 5.40
CA ASN A 129 13.62 -13.14 6.80
C ASN A 129 14.40 -11.88 7.14
N GLU A 130 15.14 -11.32 6.19
CA GLU A 130 15.90 -10.08 6.35
C GLU A 130 15.00 -8.91 6.78
N PHE A 131 13.81 -8.80 6.21
CA PHE A 131 12.85 -7.75 6.59
C PHE A 131 12.38 -7.82 8.06
N LYS A 132 12.52 -8.97 8.71
CA LYS A 132 12.15 -9.12 10.13
C LYS A 132 13.16 -8.45 11.07
N THR A 133 14.36 -8.16 10.58
CA THR A 133 15.40 -7.48 11.35
C THR A 133 15.24 -5.96 11.30
N PRO A 134 15.71 -5.21 12.29
CA PRO A 134 15.71 -3.75 12.25
C PRO A 134 16.48 -3.20 11.06
N GLU A 135 17.62 -3.81 10.73
CA GLU A 135 18.50 -3.41 9.63
C GLU A 135 17.78 -3.57 8.27
N GLY A 136 17.09 -4.70 8.06
CA GLY A 136 16.31 -4.93 6.84
C GLY A 136 15.17 -3.92 6.69
N ARG A 137 14.51 -3.56 7.78
CA ARG A 137 13.47 -2.51 7.74
C ARG A 137 14.06 -1.12 7.47
N ALA A 138 15.21 -0.79 8.04
CA ALA A 138 15.90 0.46 7.75
C ALA A 138 16.26 0.55 6.25
N LYS A 139 16.81 -0.52 5.68
CA LYS A 139 17.07 -0.62 4.24
C LYS A 139 15.81 -0.45 3.40
N ALA A 140 14.68 -1.03 3.83
CA ALA A 140 13.40 -0.84 3.14
C ALA A 140 12.97 0.63 3.12
N VAL A 141 13.14 1.37 4.22
CA VAL A 141 12.87 2.82 4.29
C VAL A 141 13.79 3.59 3.34
N GLU A 142 15.07 3.25 3.27
CA GLU A 142 16.01 3.87 2.34
C GLU A 142 15.57 3.69 0.89
N VAL A 143 15.13 2.49 0.51
CA VAL A 143 14.62 2.20 -0.83
C VAL A 143 13.36 3.02 -1.12
N LEU A 144 12.40 3.06 -0.20
CA LEU A 144 11.19 3.86 -0.36
C LEU A 144 11.52 5.35 -0.56
N ASN A 145 12.47 5.87 0.21
CA ASN A 145 12.94 7.26 0.08
C ASN A 145 13.66 7.51 -1.25
N LYS A 146 14.51 6.58 -1.70
CA LYS A 146 15.21 6.64 -3.00
C LYS A 146 14.24 6.78 -4.16
N TYR A 147 13.16 5.99 -4.15
CA TYR A 147 12.10 6.03 -5.17
C TYR A 147 11.05 7.12 -4.91
N LYS A 148 11.20 7.89 -3.83
CA LYS A 148 10.25 8.94 -3.40
C LYS A 148 8.83 8.41 -3.25
N ILE A 149 8.71 7.19 -2.71
CA ILE A 149 7.41 6.57 -2.42
C ILE A 149 6.90 7.16 -1.11
N GLU A 150 5.80 7.88 -1.18
CA GLU A 150 5.19 8.60 -0.06
C GLU A 150 4.19 7.72 0.72
N GLY A 151 3.68 6.67 0.08
CA GLY A 151 2.77 5.71 0.70
C GLY A 151 2.99 4.29 0.18
N LEU A 152 2.83 3.30 1.05
CA LEU A 152 2.95 1.89 0.72
C LEU A 152 1.66 1.14 1.00
N VAL A 153 1.11 0.49 -0.03
CA VAL A 153 -0.05 -0.40 0.09
C VAL A 153 0.45 -1.83 0.20
N VAL A 154 0.11 -2.47 1.31
CA VAL A 154 0.45 -3.87 1.56
C VAL A 154 -0.82 -4.72 1.51
N ILE A 155 -0.84 -5.67 0.57
CA ILE A 155 -1.93 -6.63 0.40
C ILE A 155 -1.43 -7.98 0.90
N GLY A 156 -2.02 -8.48 1.98
CA GLY A 156 -1.56 -9.74 2.57
C GLY A 156 -2.23 -10.09 3.89
N GLY A 157 -1.72 -11.08 4.57
CA GLY A 157 -2.23 -11.57 5.85
C GLY A 157 -1.59 -10.87 7.07
N ASP A 158 -1.95 -11.35 8.26
CA ASP A 158 -1.57 -10.74 9.55
C ASP A 158 -0.06 -10.51 9.71
N GLY A 159 0.77 -11.46 9.27
CA GLY A 159 2.24 -11.34 9.34
C GLY A 159 2.77 -10.19 8.48
N SER A 160 2.21 -10.03 7.28
CA SER A 160 2.59 -8.96 6.36
C SER A 160 2.19 -7.60 6.91
N LEU A 161 1.04 -7.53 7.58
CA LEU A 161 0.53 -6.29 8.16
C LEU A 161 1.30 -5.87 9.41
N ARG A 162 1.72 -6.83 10.24
CA ARG A 162 2.63 -6.55 11.36
C ARG A 162 3.95 -5.97 10.85
N GLY A 163 4.49 -6.54 9.76
CA GLY A 163 5.68 -6.00 9.11
C GLY A 163 5.48 -4.57 8.61
N ALA A 164 4.34 -4.30 7.97
CA ALA A 164 4.00 -2.95 7.52
C ALA A 164 3.89 -1.95 8.67
N ARG A 165 3.27 -2.36 9.80
CA ARG A 165 3.20 -1.52 11.01
C ARG A 165 4.60 -1.20 11.55
N GLN A 166 5.46 -2.21 11.69
CA GLN A 166 6.84 -2.00 12.13
C GLN A 166 7.64 -1.08 11.19
N LEU A 167 7.35 -1.11 9.89
CA LEU A 167 7.95 -0.19 8.91
C LEU A 167 7.43 1.24 9.07
N ALA A 168 6.17 1.41 9.46
CA ALA A 168 5.56 2.72 9.65
C ALA A 168 6.00 3.41 10.96
N ASP A 169 6.53 2.63 11.91
CA ASP A 169 7.03 3.12 13.20
C ASP A 169 8.48 3.68 13.09
N LEU A 170 9.14 3.58 11.91
CA LEU A 170 10.49 4.08 11.60
C LEU A 170 10.44 5.46 10.94
#